data_c0b9fb20487a45f6d5f595431f9b57c9
#
_entry.id   c0b9fb20487a45f6d5f595431f9b57c9
#
_cell.length_a   1.000
_cell.length_b   1.000
_cell.length_c   1.000
_cell.angle_alpha   90.00
_cell.angle_beta   90.00
_cell.angle_gamma   90.00
#
_symmetry.space_group_name_H-M   'P 1'
#
loop_
_entity.id
_entity.type
_entity.pdbx_description
1 polymer ?
#
loop_
_entity_poly.entity_id
_entity_poly.type
_entity_poly.pdbx_seq_one_letter_code
_entity_poly.pdbx_strand_id
1 'polypeptide(L)'
;MHVGVAMFCTDYAIAPTQLAAALEERGFESLWLPEHSHIPLSRRSAYPAGGELPKKYYDVMDPFVVLGAVAAATRRLKIATGICLVPQRDPIQTAKSVATIDHLSQGRFLFGVGAGWNAEEMADHGTDFKRRNDVLRERLEAMRAIWTQTKPEYHGDFVEFGPMMTWPKPVQKPHPPVLVGGGMPYGARRALAFGDGWMPHARRPSYHLLEKLPEFHAMAASAGRILPVTAFGVEHDPARWPAYREAGIARIVLSLEPGASDLILPQLDHWAGTIADLA
;
A
#
# COMPACT_ATOMS: atom_id res chain seq x y z
N MET A 1 12.46 2.55 -14.15
CA MET A 1 11.58 2.89 -12.99
C MET A 1 10.18 2.42 -13.30
N HIS A 2 9.50 1.76 -12.37
CA HIS A 2 8.13 1.29 -12.56
C HIS A 2 7.08 2.40 -12.36
N VAL A 3 5.93 2.28 -13.05
CA VAL A 3 4.79 3.19 -12.89
C VAL A 3 3.56 2.39 -12.48
N GLY A 4 2.99 2.73 -11.34
CA GLY A 4 1.75 2.17 -10.82
C GLY A 4 0.65 3.22 -10.74
N VAL A 5 -0.57 2.77 -10.52
CA VAL A 5 -1.76 3.62 -10.36
C VAL A 5 -2.47 3.25 -9.07
N ALA A 6 -2.93 4.24 -8.31
CA ALA A 6 -3.79 4.07 -7.15
C ALA A 6 -5.17 4.66 -7.42
N MET A 7 -6.21 3.96 -6.99
CA MET A 7 -7.59 4.48 -7.04
C MET A 7 -8.40 3.93 -5.88
N PHE A 8 -9.25 4.78 -5.30
CA PHE A 8 -10.34 4.34 -4.44
C PHE A 8 -11.41 3.68 -5.31
N CYS A 9 -11.54 2.36 -5.24
CA CYS A 9 -12.60 1.64 -5.94
C CYS A 9 -13.93 1.90 -5.22
N THR A 10 -14.89 2.49 -5.92
CA THR A 10 -16.22 2.82 -5.41
C THR A 10 -17.29 2.26 -6.35
N ASP A 11 -18.55 2.28 -5.93
CA ASP A 11 -19.69 1.80 -6.72
C ASP A 11 -20.03 2.68 -7.95
N TYR A 12 -19.50 3.91 -7.99
CA TYR A 12 -19.65 4.85 -9.12
C TYR A 12 -18.40 4.99 -10.00
N ALA A 13 -17.33 4.26 -9.69
CA ALA A 13 -16.10 4.26 -10.49
C ALA A 13 -16.11 3.16 -11.57
N ILE A 14 -15.16 3.25 -12.50
CA ILE A 14 -14.84 2.15 -13.43
C ILE A 14 -14.70 0.83 -12.64
N ALA A 15 -15.27 -0.26 -13.17
CA ALA A 15 -15.18 -1.55 -12.52
C ALA A 15 -13.69 -1.93 -12.26
N PRO A 16 -13.33 -2.41 -11.05
CA PRO A 16 -11.93 -2.69 -10.70
C PRO A 16 -11.22 -3.65 -11.65
N THR A 17 -11.93 -4.65 -12.16
CA THR A 17 -11.40 -5.61 -13.13
C THR A 17 -11.16 -4.98 -14.51
N GLN A 18 -12.03 -4.06 -14.93
CA GLN A 18 -11.85 -3.30 -16.16
C GLN A 18 -10.65 -2.33 -16.05
N LEU A 19 -10.54 -1.62 -14.92
CA LEU A 19 -9.37 -0.78 -14.65
C LEU A 19 -8.08 -1.58 -14.69
N ALA A 20 -8.05 -2.74 -14.03
CA ALA A 20 -6.87 -3.58 -13.96
C ALA A 20 -6.45 -4.12 -15.34
N ALA A 21 -7.41 -4.58 -16.17
CA ALA A 21 -7.14 -4.99 -17.54
C ALA A 21 -6.59 -3.82 -18.36
N ALA A 22 -7.21 -2.63 -18.26
CA ALA A 22 -6.76 -1.44 -18.97
C ALA A 22 -5.35 -0.99 -18.57
N LEU A 23 -4.98 -1.12 -17.30
CA LEU A 23 -3.62 -0.86 -16.81
C LEU A 23 -2.62 -1.87 -17.36
N GLU A 24 -2.94 -3.15 -17.33
CA GLU A 24 -2.07 -4.22 -17.84
C GLU A 24 -1.82 -4.09 -19.34
N GLU A 25 -2.85 -3.77 -20.11
CA GLU A 25 -2.76 -3.55 -21.58
C GLU A 25 -1.86 -2.36 -21.92
N ARG A 26 -1.85 -1.33 -21.10
CA ARG A 26 -1.08 -0.09 -21.28
C ARG A 26 0.32 -0.12 -20.67
N GLY A 27 0.75 -1.25 -20.10
CA GLY A 27 2.08 -1.41 -19.57
C GLY A 27 2.33 -0.81 -18.19
N PHE A 28 1.30 -0.43 -17.46
CA PHE A 28 1.46 -0.09 -16.05
C PHE A 28 1.89 -1.31 -15.25
N GLU A 29 2.78 -1.08 -14.27
CA GLU A 29 3.34 -2.20 -13.49
C GLU A 29 2.42 -2.67 -12.37
N SER A 30 1.63 -1.77 -11.75
CA SER A 30 0.87 -2.10 -10.55
C SER A 30 -0.40 -1.28 -10.34
N LEU A 31 -1.40 -1.90 -9.69
CA LEU A 31 -2.61 -1.27 -9.16
C LEU A 31 -2.57 -1.28 -7.63
N TRP A 32 -2.83 -0.12 -7.00
CA TRP A 32 -2.78 0.11 -5.56
C TRP A 32 -4.15 0.50 -5.02
N LEU A 33 -4.65 -0.23 -4.04
CA LEU A 33 -5.96 0.02 -3.43
C LEU A 33 -5.82 0.52 -1.99
N PRO A 34 -6.33 1.72 -1.67
CA PRO A 34 -6.41 2.23 -0.31
C PRO A 34 -7.49 1.51 0.50
N GLU A 35 -7.46 1.69 1.80
CA GLU A 35 -8.38 1.08 2.74
C GLU A 35 -8.97 2.08 3.71
N HIS A 36 -10.29 2.01 3.87
CA HIS A 36 -11.04 2.45 5.03
C HIS A 36 -12.25 1.51 5.18
N SER A 37 -12.48 0.99 6.39
CA SER A 37 -13.64 0.13 6.65
C SER A 37 -14.92 0.94 6.79
N HIS A 38 -14.80 2.12 7.36
CA HIS A 38 -15.84 3.11 7.57
C HIS A 38 -15.24 4.46 7.98
N ILE A 39 -16.03 5.51 7.92
CA ILE A 39 -15.62 6.82 8.43
C ILE A 39 -16.62 7.25 9.53
N PRO A 40 -16.19 7.36 10.79
CA PRO A 40 -17.05 7.80 11.88
C PRO A 40 -17.65 9.20 11.66
N LEU A 41 -18.92 9.37 11.92
CA LEU A 41 -19.62 10.65 11.74
C LEU A 41 -19.11 11.77 12.65
N SER A 42 -18.45 11.41 13.75
CA SER A 42 -17.89 12.40 14.71
C SER A 42 -16.85 13.32 14.08
N ARG A 43 -16.12 12.87 13.05
CA ARG A 43 -15.14 13.63 12.26
C ARG A 43 -14.16 14.46 13.11
N ARG A 44 -13.77 13.94 14.30
CA ARG A 44 -12.80 14.60 15.19
C ARG A 44 -11.38 14.53 14.68
N SER A 45 -11.00 13.42 14.03
CA SER A 45 -9.71 13.29 13.37
C SER A 45 -9.69 14.13 12.10
N ALA A 46 -8.78 15.10 12.03
CA ALA A 46 -8.63 15.96 10.88
C ALA A 46 -8.12 15.16 9.66
N TYR A 47 -8.65 15.49 8.49
CA TYR A 47 -8.15 14.92 7.23
C TYR A 47 -6.71 15.36 6.97
N PRO A 48 -5.75 14.42 6.73
CA PRO A 48 -4.33 14.75 6.64
C PRO A 48 -3.93 15.69 5.52
N ALA A 49 -4.73 15.78 4.45
CA ALA A 49 -4.49 16.73 3.37
C ALA A 49 -5.14 18.11 3.60
N GLY A 50 -5.91 18.25 4.69
CA GLY A 50 -6.67 19.47 5.02
C GLY A 50 -8.03 19.54 4.33
N GLY A 51 -8.90 20.44 4.82
CA GLY A 51 -10.24 20.62 4.28
C GLY A 51 -11.22 19.48 4.63
N GLU A 52 -12.30 19.37 3.84
CA GLU A 52 -13.29 18.32 3.99
C GLU A 52 -12.76 16.97 3.49
N LEU A 53 -13.19 15.89 4.14
CA LEU A 53 -12.87 14.54 3.69
C LEU A 53 -13.64 14.21 2.40
N PRO A 54 -12.93 13.87 1.31
CA PRO A 54 -13.60 13.48 0.07
C PRO A 54 -14.49 12.24 0.23
N LYS A 55 -15.61 12.23 -0.47
CA LYS A 55 -16.63 11.16 -0.46
C LYS A 55 -16.03 9.76 -0.68
N LYS A 56 -15.03 9.63 -1.55
CA LYS A 56 -14.34 8.37 -1.87
C LYS A 56 -13.77 7.62 -0.65
N TYR A 57 -13.52 8.30 0.47
CA TYR A 57 -12.98 7.66 1.69
C TYR A 57 -13.99 6.78 2.41
N TYR A 58 -15.28 7.11 2.35
CA TYR A 58 -16.33 6.33 3.00
C TYR A 58 -17.14 5.46 2.02
N ASP A 59 -16.89 5.60 0.72
CA ASP A 59 -17.50 4.77 -0.33
C ASP A 59 -16.56 3.66 -0.83
N VAL A 60 -15.31 3.60 -0.35
CA VAL A 60 -14.31 2.66 -0.83
C VAL A 60 -14.69 1.20 -0.51
N MET A 61 -14.54 0.33 -1.51
CA MET A 61 -14.72 -1.12 -1.36
C MET A 61 -13.58 -1.74 -0.55
N ASP A 62 -13.83 -2.91 0.07
CA ASP A 62 -12.76 -3.69 0.75
C ASP A 62 -11.65 -4.06 -0.23
N PRO A 63 -10.38 -3.70 0.06
CA PRO A 63 -9.29 -3.91 -0.86
C PRO A 63 -8.97 -5.39 -1.12
N PHE A 64 -9.13 -6.27 -0.12
CA PHE A 64 -8.79 -7.69 -0.30
C PHE A 64 -9.80 -8.41 -1.20
N VAL A 65 -11.08 -8.06 -1.10
CA VAL A 65 -12.12 -8.59 -1.99
C VAL A 65 -11.88 -8.12 -3.42
N VAL A 66 -11.62 -6.82 -3.61
CA VAL A 66 -11.32 -6.24 -4.93
C VAL A 66 -10.05 -6.82 -5.53
N LEU A 67 -8.97 -6.94 -4.74
CA LEU A 67 -7.70 -7.53 -5.21
C LEU A 67 -7.86 -8.99 -5.64
N GLY A 68 -8.74 -9.75 -5.00
CA GLY A 68 -9.06 -11.11 -5.44
C GLY A 68 -9.65 -11.15 -6.86
N ALA A 69 -10.60 -10.25 -7.16
CA ALA A 69 -11.20 -10.12 -8.49
C ALA A 69 -10.17 -9.63 -9.53
N VAL A 70 -9.35 -8.64 -9.17
CA VAL A 70 -8.28 -8.10 -10.03
C VAL A 70 -7.22 -9.16 -10.33
N ALA A 71 -6.84 -9.98 -9.34
CA ALA A 71 -5.88 -11.08 -9.53
C ALA A 71 -6.35 -12.07 -10.60
N ALA A 72 -7.65 -12.39 -10.64
CA ALA A 72 -8.24 -13.28 -11.61
C ALA A 72 -8.34 -12.66 -13.02
N ALA A 73 -8.49 -11.34 -13.11
CA ALA A 73 -8.66 -10.60 -14.36
C ALA A 73 -7.33 -10.24 -15.05
N THR A 74 -6.18 -10.42 -14.39
CA THR A 74 -4.86 -9.99 -14.89
C THR A 74 -3.84 -11.12 -14.83
N ARG A 75 -2.72 -10.98 -15.57
CA ARG A 75 -1.66 -11.99 -15.62
C ARG A 75 -0.27 -11.45 -15.23
N ARG A 76 0.01 -10.18 -15.47
CA ARG A 76 1.31 -9.54 -15.24
C ARG A 76 1.23 -8.39 -14.25
N LEU A 77 0.11 -7.67 -14.22
CA LEU A 77 -0.09 -6.51 -13.35
C LEU A 77 0.15 -6.90 -11.89
N LYS A 78 1.06 -6.23 -11.21
CA LYS A 78 1.16 -6.35 -9.74
C LYS A 78 -0.03 -5.70 -9.09
N ILE A 79 -0.47 -6.27 -8.01
CA ILE A 79 -1.61 -5.82 -7.24
C ILE A 79 -1.19 -5.51 -5.81
N ALA A 80 -1.70 -4.44 -5.23
CA ALA A 80 -1.16 -3.94 -3.98
C ALA A 80 -2.20 -3.26 -3.09
N THR A 81 -1.97 -3.31 -1.79
CA THR A 81 -2.63 -2.40 -0.86
C THR A 81 -1.87 -1.08 -0.77
N GLY A 82 -2.56 0.03 -0.85
CA GLY A 82 -1.93 1.35 -0.77
C GLY A 82 -2.68 2.34 0.11
N ILE A 83 -2.84 2.00 1.38
CA ILE A 83 -2.21 1.00 2.26
C ILE A 83 -3.24 0.13 2.97
N CYS A 84 -2.85 -1.08 3.41
CA CYS A 84 -3.61 -1.83 4.40
C CYS A 84 -3.44 -1.20 5.80
N LEU A 85 -4.56 -0.97 6.50
CA LEU A 85 -4.60 -0.42 7.86
C LEU A 85 -4.43 -1.54 8.90
N VAL A 86 -3.24 -2.12 8.97
CA VAL A 86 -2.93 -3.29 9.80
C VAL A 86 -3.40 -3.15 11.26
N PRO A 87 -3.30 -1.97 11.94
CA PRO A 87 -3.81 -1.82 13.31
C PRO A 87 -5.33 -1.98 13.47
N GLN A 88 -6.08 -2.00 12.37
CA GLN A 88 -7.55 -2.16 12.38
C GLN A 88 -7.99 -3.59 12.01
N ARG A 89 -7.05 -4.50 11.69
CA ARG A 89 -7.35 -5.84 11.19
C ARG A 89 -6.83 -6.93 12.13
N ASP A 90 -7.57 -8.00 12.28
CA ASP A 90 -7.06 -9.21 12.93
C ASP A 90 -5.82 -9.75 12.18
N PRO A 91 -4.70 -10.01 12.86
CA PRO A 91 -3.45 -10.41 12.22
C PRO A 91 -3.52 -11.81 11.60
N ILE A 92 -4.25 -12.76 12.20
CA ILE A 92 -4.39 -14.14 11.69
C ILE A 92 -5.21 -14.12 10.39
N GLN A 93 -6.35 -13.42 10.39
CA GLN A 93 -7.18 -13.27 9.20
C GLN A 93 -6.47 -12.49 8.09
N THR A 94 -5.73 -11.44 8.46
CA THR A 94 -4.96 -10.65 7.48
C THR A 94 -3.84 -11.49 6.87
N ALA A 95 -3.11 -12.26 7.67
CA ALA A 95 -2.09 -13.18 7.16
C ALA A 95 -2.67 -14.20 6.18
N LYS A 96 -3.87 -14.75 6.49
CA LYS A 96 -4.60 -15.66 5.61
C LYS A 96 -4.98 -14.98 4.29
N SER A 97 -5.55 -13.78 4.34
CA SER A 97 -5.96 -13.02 3.16
C SER A 97 -4.77 -12.69 2.26
N VAL A 98 -3.66 -12.22 2.83
CA VAL A 98 -2.41 -11.95 2.12
C VAL A 98 -1.87 -13.19 1.41
N ALA A 99 -1.78 -14.33 2.12
CA ALA A 99 -1.32 -15.59 1.50
C ALA A 99 -2.25 -16.06 0.37
N THR A 100 -3.57 -15.90 0.56
CA THR A 100 -4.57 -16.28 -0.46
C THR A 100 -4.44 -15.43 -1.72
N ILE A 101 -4.35 -14.09 -1.57
CA ILE A 101 -4.18 -13.19 -2.71
C ILE A 101 -2.84 -13.42 -3.41
N ASP A 102 -1.80 -13.71 -2.66
CA ASP A 102 -0.49 -14.03 -3.24
C ASP A 102 -0.57 -15.29 -4.11
N HIS A 103 -1.32 -16.32 -3.70
CA HIS A 103 -1.61 -17.50 -4.52
C HIS A 103 -2.46 -17.17 -5.74
N LEU A 104 -3.58 -16.47 -5.57
CA LEU A 104 -4.47 -16.11 -6.67
C LEU A 104 -3.76 -15.26 -7.73
N SER A 105 -2.85 -14.40 -7.31
CA SER A 105 -2.04 -13.57 -8.18
C SER A 105 -0.76 -14.25 -8.70
N GLN A 106 -0.45 -15.46 -8.25
CA GLN A 106 0.80 -16.16 -8.59
C GLN A 106 2.05 -15.34 -8.24
N GLY A 107 2.08 -14.78 -7.02
CA GLY A 107 3.22 -14.03 -6.51
C GLY A 107 3.34 -12.59 -7.00
N ARG A 108 2.24 -11.96 -7.46
CA ARG A 108 2.22 -10.57 -7.92
C ARG A 108 1.78 -9.56 -6.83
N PHE A 109 1.51 -10.03 -5.61
CA PHE A 109 1.01 -9.18 -4.54
C PHE A 109 2.14 -8.38 -3.87
N LEU A 110 1.89 -7.09 -3.62
CA LEU A 110 2.73 -6.18 -2.85
C LEU A 110 1.92 -5.71 -1.63
N PHE A 111 2.48 -5.91 -0.44
CA PHE A 111 1.77 -5.60 0.79
C PHE A 111 2.18 -4.21 1.32
N GLY A 112 1.52 -3.18 0.83
CA GLY A 112 1.66 -1.81 1.36
C GLY A 112 0.90 -1.66 2.67
N VAL A 113 1.57 -1.22 3.73
CA VAL A 113 1.04 -1.18 5.10
C VAL A 113 1.24 0.17 5.76
N GLY A 114 0.36 0.50 6.68
CA GLY A 114 0.49 1.70 7.50
C GLY A 114 -0.38 1.67 8.75
N ALA A 115 -0.12 2.65 9.63
CA ALA A 115 -0.81 2.71 10.91
C ALA A 115 -2.17 3.43 10.86
N GLY A 116 -2.49 4.13 9.77
CA GLY A 116 -3.71 4.94 9.69
C GLY A 116 -3.62 6.30 10.39
N TRP A 117 -4.62 7.13 10.12
CA TRP A 117 -4.69 8.51 10.63
C TRP A 117 -5.98 8.81 11.40
N ASN A 118 -7.06 8.05 11.15
CA ASN A 118 -8.37 8.28 11.77
C ASN A 118 -8.43 7.55 13.13
N ALA A 119 -8.37 8.34 14.22
CA ALA A 119 -8.32 7.78 15.56
C ALA A 119 -9.63 7.10 15.97
N GLU A 120 -10.76 7.64 15.53
CA GLU A 120 -12.08 7.09 15.85
C GLU A 120 -12.34 5.78 15.13
N GLU A 121 -12.06 5.71 13.82
CA GLU A 121 -12.12 4.47 13.05
C GLU A 121 -11.26 3.37 13.69
N MET A 122 -10.06 3.74 14.11
CA MET A 122 -9.13 2.81 14.77
C MET A 122 -9.67 2.33 16.13
N ALA A 123 -10.28 3.23 16.91
CA ALA A 123 -10.88 2.89 18.19
C ALA A 123 -12.07 1.93 18.04
N ASP A 124 -12.87 2.07 16.98
CA ASP A 124 -13.98 1.16 16.66
C ASP A 124 -13.48 -0.26 16.34
N HIS A 125 -12.23 -0.39 15.91
CA HIS A 125 -11.52 -1.66 15.75
C HIS A 125 -10.72 -2.09 17.00
N GLY A 126 -10.90 -1.43 18.14
CA GLY A 126 -10.28 -1.81 19.41
C GLY A 126 -8.81 -1.44 19.58
N THR A 127 -8.24 -0.61 18.72
CA THR A 127 -6.84 -0.19 18.80
C THR A 127 -6.71 1.24 19.35
N ASP A 128 -5.90 1.42 20.39
CA ASP A 128 -5.53 2.75 20.86
C ASP A 128 -4.65 3.46 19.83
N PHE A 129 -5.09 4.63 19.39
CA PHE A 129 -4.38 5.45 18.42
C PHE A 129 -2.93 5.78 18.81
N LYS A 130 -2.65 5.96 20.10
CA LYS A 130 -1.31 6.24 20.60
C LYS A 130 -0.36 5.05 20.43
N ARG A 131 -0.90 3.83 20.47
CA ARG A 131 -0.14 2.59 20.34
C ARG A 131 -0.11 2.02 18.91
N ARG A 132 -0.77 2.69 17.94
CA ARG A 132 -0.95 2.17 16.57
C ARG A 132 0.34 1.73 15.85
N ASN A 133 1.46 2.39 16.13
CA ASN A 133 2.73 2.02 15.49
C ASN A 133 3.36 0.76 16.13
N ASP A 134 3.18 0.57 17.44
CA ASP A 134 3.60 -0.65 18.14
C ASP A 134 2.74 -1.83 17.68
N VAL A 135 1.42 -1.62 17.61
CA VAL A 135 0.46 -2.61 17.09
C VAL A 135 0.78 -2.98 15.63
N LEU A 136 1.08 -1.99 14.77
CA LEU A 136 1.50 -2.25 13.39
C LEU A 136 2.72 -3.16 13.33
N ARG A 137 3.77 -2.84 14.08
CA ARG A 137 5.01 -3.61 14.11
C ARG A 137 4.74 -5.04 14.57
N GLU A 138 4.08 -5.19 15.70
CA GLU A 138 3.87 -6.50 16.32
C GLU A 138 2.94 -7.39 15.48
N ARG A 139 1.87 -6.85 14.90
CA ARG A 139 1.01 -7.59 13.97
C ARG A 139 1.77 -8.06 12.71
N LEU A 140 2.71 -7.25 12.20
CA LEU A 140 3.56 -7.66 11.08
C LEU A 140 4.54 -8.77 11.49
N GLU A 141 5.13 -8.71 12.67
CA GLU A 141 6.00 -9.76 13.21
C GLU A 141 5.23 -11.07 13.36
N ALA A 142 4.02 -11.02 13.93
CA ALA A 142 3.13 -12.17 14.06
C ALA A 142 2.73 -12.76 12.69
N MET A 143 2.37 -11.91 11.71
CA MET A 143 2.07 -12.36 10.35
C MET A 143 3.29 -13.00 9.67
N ARG A 144 4.50 -12.48 9.88
CA ARG A 144 5.73 -13.11 9.37
C ARG A 144 5.95 -14.50 9.97
N ALA A 145 5.72 -14.68 11.27
CA ALA A 145 5.75 -16.01 11.89
C ALA A 145 4.74 -16.94 11.21
N ILE A 146 3.51 -16.46 10.98
CA ILE A 146 2.46 -17.22 10.29
C ILE A 146 2.89 -17.63 8.88
N TRP A 147 3.54 -16.76 8.11
CA TRP A 147 3.93 -17.07 6.72
C TRP A 147 5.15 -17.98 6.62
N THR A 148 6.06 -17.93 7.58
CA THR A 148 7.37 -18.59 7.46
C THR A 148 7.51 -19.87 8.27
N GLN A 149 6.79 -20.01 9.39
CA GLN A 149 6.89 -21.17 10.29
C GLN A 149 5.82 -22.22 9.94
N THR A 150 6.17 -23.50 10.08
CA THR A 150 5.23 -24.63 9.88
C THR A 150 4.14 -24.65 10.94
N LYS A 151 4.53 -24.43 12.19
CA LYS A 151 3.66 -24.32 13.37
C LYS A 151 3.93 -22.99 14.06
N PRO A 152 3.39 -21.88 13.52
CA PRO A 152 3.62 -20.57 14.10
C PRO A 152 2.98 -20.45 15.48
N GLU A 153 3.69 -19.78 16.37
CA GLU A 153 3.20 -19.23 17.63
C GLU A 153 3.76 -17.81 17.80
N TYR A 154 3.08 -16.98 18.56
CA TYR A 154 3.52 -15.62 18.82
C TYR A 154 3.03 -15.15 20.20
N HIS A 155 3.91 -14.51 20.98
CA HIS A 155 3.63 -14.00 22.32
C HIS A 155 4.16 -12.56 22.44
N GLY A 156 3.27 -11.59 22.28
CA GLY A 156 3.57 -10.16 22.34
C GLY A 156 2.61 -9.41 23.24
N ASP A 157 2.71 -8.08 23.21
CA ASP A 157 1.85 -7.20 24.02
C ASP A 157 0.44 -7.02 23.43
N PHE A 158 0.30 -7.18 22.09
CA PHE A 158 -0.94 -6.92 21.34
C PHE A 158 -1.43 -8.13 20.54
N VAL A 159 -0.57 -9.12 20.36
CA VAL A 159 -0.88 -10.34 19.61
C VAL A 159 -0.37 -11.53 20.41
N GLU A 160 -1.27 -12.47 20.68
CA GLU A 160 -0.93 -13.71 21.33
C GLU A 160 -1.67 -14.88 20.69
N PHE A 161 -0.96 -15.92 20.29
CA PHE A 161 -1.53 -17.20 19.89
C PHE A 161 -0.53 -18.34 20.07
N GLY A 162 -1.02 -19.48 20.54
CA GLY A 162 -0.25 -20.72 20.64
C GLY A 162 -0.01 -21.39 19.30
N PRO A 163 0.74 -22.50 19.27
CA PRO A 163 1.07 -23.23 18.04
C PRO A 163 -0.18 -23.60 17.23
N MET A 164 -0.21 -23.22 15.94
CA MET A 164 -1.35 -23.47 15.07
C MET A 164 -0.95 -23.94 13.69
N MET A 165 -1.90 -24.51 12.95
CA MET A 165 -1.75 -24.84 11.55
C MET A 165 -2.46 -23.79 10.70
N THR A 166 -1.74 -23.14 9.81
CA THR A 166 -2.29 -22.13 8.90
C THR A 166 -1.64 -22.23 7.52
N TRP A 167 -2.40 -22.70 6.55
CA TRP A 167 -2.01 -22.88 5.16
C TRP A 167 -3.10 -22.30 4.23
N PRO A 168 -2.79 -21.89 2.96
CA PRO A 168 -1.47 -21.96 2.33
C PRO A 168 -0.49 -20.94 2.90
N LYS A 169 0.81 -21.19 2.74
CA LYS A 169 1.85 -20.17 2.92
C LYS A 169 1.96 -19.36 1.62
N PRO A 170 2.39 -18.08 1.64
CA PRO A 170 2.57 -17.31 0.43
C PRO A 170 3.42 -17.99 -0.64
N VAL A 171 3.17 -17.72 -1.92
CA VAL A 171 4.00 -18.14 -3.05
C VAL A 171 5.36 -17.46 -2.98
N GLN A 172 5.37 -16.15 -2.76
CA GLN A 172 6.59 -15.36 -2.57
C GLN A 172 7.30 -15.76 -1.27
N LYS A 173 8.63 -15.86 -1.32
CA LYS A 173 9.44 -16.28 -0.17
C LYS A 173 10.41 -15.16 0.23
N PRO A 174 10.56 -14.92 1.53
CA PRO A 174 9.88 -15.57 2.65
C PRO A 174 8.41 -15.21 2.79
N HIS A 175 7.97 -14.10 2.22
CA HIS A 175 6.59 -13.57 2.18
C HIS A 175 6.48 -12.48 1.10
N PRO A 176 5.29 -11.99 0.73
CA PRO A 176 5.12 -10.82 -0.12
C PRO A 176 5.87 -9.60 0.43
N PRO A 177 6.50 -8.76 -0.41
CA PRO A 177 7.21 -7.58 0.06
C PRO A 177 6.32 -6.66 0.88
N VAL A 178 6.77 -6.29 2.08
CA VAL A 178 6.10 -5.36 2.99
C VAL A 178 6.63 -3.96 2.75
N LEU A 179 5.80 -3.08 2.16
CA LEU A 179 6.15 -1.69 1.90
C LEU A 179 5.52 -0.78 2.96
N VAL A 180 6.36 -0.14 3.75
CA VAL A 180 5.89 0.64 4.90
C VAL A 180 5.59 2.08 4.50
N GLY A 181 4.32 2.48 4.65
CA GLY A 181 3.84 3.83 4.41
C GLY A 181 4.27 4.84 5.47
N GLY A 182 4.30 6.09 5.07
CA GLY A 182 4.55 7.23 5.95
C GLY A 182 5.77 8.06 5.57
N GLY A 183 5.72 9.34 5.96
CA GLY A 183 6.76 10.32 5.61
C GLY A 183 7.98 10.30 6.54
N MET A 184 8.94 11.16 6.20
CA MET A 184 10.14 11.42 7.01
C MET A 184 9.80 12.12 8.34
N PRO A 185 10.62 11.89 9.39
CA PRO A 185 11.60 10.81 9.52
C PRO A 185 10.99 9.50 10.01
N TYR A 186 9.77 9.53 10.54
CA TYR A 186 9.18 8.40 11.29
C TYR A 186 8.77 7.23 10.38
N GLY A 187 8.21 7.50 9.20
CA GLY A 187 7.89 6.47 8.22
C GLY A 187 9.14 5.77 7.70
N ALA A 188 10.18 6.54 7.39
CA ALA A 188 11.48 6.03 6.97
C ALA A 188 12.11 5.12 8.04
N ARG A 189 12.11 5.55 9.32
CA ARG A 189 12.63 4.72 10.44
C ARG A 189 11.90 3.41 10.55
N ARG A 190 10.57 3.40 10.44
CA ARG A 190 9.78 2.16 10.46
C ARG A 190 10.10 1.25 9.27
N ALA A 191 10.19 1.81 8.08
CA ALA A 191 10.58 1.05 6.89
C ALA A 191 11.95 0.40 7.06
N LEU A 192 12.93 1.13 7.61
CA LEU A 192 14.26 0.62 7.91
C LEU A 192 14.25 -0.42 9.03
N ALA A 193 13.35 -0.35 10.00
CA ALA A 193 13.28 -1.29 11.11
C ALA A 193 12.66 -2.64 10.69
N PHE A 194 11.56 -2.63 9.92
CA PHE A 194 10.79 -3.84 9.64
C PHE A 194 10.15 -3.91 8.24
N GLY A 195 10.43 -2.98 7.32
CA GLY A 195 9.92 -3.03 5.94
C GLY A 195 10.87 -3.71 4.97
N ASP A 196 10.35 -4.11 3.81
CA ASP A 196 11.12 -4.53 2.64
C ASP A 196 11.20 -3.41 1.59
N GLY A 197 10.48 -2.32 1.82
CA GLY A 197 10.51 -1.09 1.05
C GLY A 197 9.88 0.07 1.82
N TRP A 198 10.17 1.29 1.38
CA TRP A 198 9.58 2.50 1.92
C TRP A 198 8.60 3.11 0.92
N MET A 199 7.39 3.49 1.40
CA MET A 199 6.31 4.03 0.57
C MET A 199 5.84 5.39 1.09
N PRO A 200 6.62 6.47 0.88
CA PRO A 200 6.22 7.83 1.23
C PRO A 200 5.27 8.44 0.20
N HIS A 201 4.48 9.43 0.62
CA HIS A 201 3.89 10.36 -0.34
C HIS A 201 4.99 11.22 -0.97
N ALA A 202 4.89 11.45 -2.29
CA ALA A 202 5.83 12.29 -3.04
C ALA A 202 5.80 13.75 -2.57
N ARG A 203 4.60 14.24 -2.21
CA ARG A 203 4.36 15.59 -1.72
C ARG A 203 3.55 15.60 -0.43
N ARG A 204 3.93 16.45 0.49
CA ARG A 204 3.21 16.81 1.70
C ARG A 204 3.38 18.31 1.94
N PRO A 205 2.47 18.98 2.66
CA PRO A 205 2.68 20.39 3.01
C PRO A 205 4.01 20.67 3.68
N SER A 206 4.58 19.68 4.37
CA SER A 206 5.82 19.79 5.15
C SER A 206 7.10 19.44 4.39
N TYR A 207 7.02 18.76 3.22
CA TYR A 207 8.20 18.37 2.44
C TYR A 207 7.90 17.88 1.03
N HIS A 208 8.91 17.91 0.16
CA HIS A 208 8.99 17.16 -1.08
C HIS A 208 9.90 15.94 -0.93
N LEU A 209 9.50 14.79 -1.45
CA LEU A 209 10.26 13.55 -1.31
C LEU A 209 11.67 13.65 -1.88
N LEU A 210 11.82 14.22 -3.09
CA LEU A 210 13.12 14.33 -3.75
C LEU A 210 14.16 15.10 -2.90
N GLU A 211 13.73 16.12 -2.16
CA GLU A 211 14.58 16.88 -1.22
C GLU A 211 14.99 16.03 0.00
N LYS A 212 14.19 15.03 0.37
CA LYS A 212 14.41 14.17 1.54
C LYS A 212 15.11 12.85 1.25
N LEU A 213 15.27 12.49 -0.02
CA LEU A 213 15.95 11.24 -0.39
C LEU A 213 17.41 11.15 0.09
N PRO A 214 18.24 12.21 0.02
CA PRO A 214 19.60 12.14 0.56
C PRO A 214 19.62 11.80 2.05
N GLU A 215 18.70 12.38 2.84
CA GLU A 215 18.57 12.07 4.27
C GLU A 215 18.15 10.61 4.48
N PHE A 216 17.19 10.10 3.69
CA PHE A 216 16.79 8.70 3.74
C PHE A 216 17.93 7.75 3.38
N HIS A 217 18.69 8.04 2.32
CA HIS A 217 19.82 7.21 1.91
C HIS A 217 20.93 7.18 2.98
N ALA A 218 21.18 8.29 3.65
CA ALA A 218 22.12 8.34 4.78
C ALA A 218 21.64 7.47 5.95
N MET A 219 20.33 7.52 6.28
CA MET A 219 19.73 6.67 7.30
C MET A 219 19.81 5.19 6.93
N ALA A 220 19.54 4.85 5.68
CA ALA A 220 19.60 3.48 5.16
C ALA A 220 21.03 2.92 5.22
N ALA A 221 22.01 3.72 4.78
CA ALA A 221 23.42 3.36 4.85
C ALA A 221 23.87 3.13 6.30
N SER A 222 23.47 4.00 7.24
CA SER A 222 23.76 3.85 8.66
C SER A 222 23.14 2.59 9.28
N ALA A 223 22.00 2.16 8.74
CA ALA A 223 21.33 0.91 9.12
C ALA A 223 21.87 -0.33 8.38
N GLY A 224 22.84 -0.19 7.48
CA GLY A 224 23.35 -1.27 6.64
C GLY A 224 22.30 -1.88 5.69
N ARG A 225 21.30 -1.07 5.26
CA ARG A 225 20.18 -1.54 4.46
C ARG A 225 20.05 -0.78 3.14
N ILE A 226 19.59 -1.49 2.12
CA ILE A 226 19.15 -0.89 0.86
C ILE A 226 17.66 -1.21 0.72
N LEU A 227 16.82 -0.19 0.70
CA LEU A 227 15.38 -0.35 0.54
C LEU A 227 14.89 0.36 -0.73
N PRO A 228 14.10 -0.32 -1.57
CA PRO A 228 13.43 0.33 -2.69
C PRO A 228 12.42 1.37 -2.17
N VAL A 229 12.34 2.50 -2.87
CA VAL A 229 11.39 3.57 -2.56
C VAL A 229 10.26 3.55 -3.60
N THR A 230 9.02 3.52 -3.12
CA THR A 230 7.80 3.69 -3.92
C THR A 230 7.20 5.06 -3.59
N ALA A 231 7.33 6.03 -4.49
CA ALA A 231 6.79 7.37 -4.32
C ALA A 231 5.29 7.38 -4.63
N PHE A 232 4.45 7.64 -3.63
CA PHE A 232 2.99 7.60 -3.76
C PHE A 232 2.41 9.00 -3.97
N GLY A 233 1.44 9.12 -4.91
CA GLY A 233 0.80 10.40 -5.21
C GLY A 233 1.74 11.38 -5.92
N VAL A 234 2.46 10.89 -6.91
CA VAL A 234 3.32 11.71 -7.79
C VAL A 234 2.46 12.57 -8.72
N GLU A 235 2.99 13.67 -9.18
CA GLU A 235 2.33 14.57 -10.13
C GLU A 235 1.95 13.86 -11.42
N HIS A 236 0.80 14.24 -11.99
CA HIS A 236 0.29 13.66 -13.24
C HIS A 236 1.02 14.17 -14.49
N ASP A 237 1.93 15.12 -14.35
CA ASP A 237 2.76 15.64 -15.45
C ASP A 237 3.95 14.70 -15.74
N PRO A 238 3.93 13.98 -16.89
CA PRO A 238 4.98 13.05 -17.25
C PRO A 238 6.39 13.69 -17.36
N ALA A 239 6.48 14.98 -17.65
CA ALA A 239 7.75 15.71 -17.74
C ALA A 239 8.51 15.73 -16.39
N ARG A 240 7.81 15.47 -15.29
CA ARG A 240 8.38 15.42 -13.94
C ARG A 240 8.93 14.04 -13.54
N TRP A 241 8.51 12.98 -14.21
CA TRP A 241 8.85 11.60 -13.82
C TRP A 241 10.35 11.24 -13.98
N PRO A 242 11.09 11.76 -14.96
CA PRO A 242 12.54 11.50 -15.07
C PRO A 242 13.31 11.88 -13.80
N ALA A 243 12.94 12.95 -13.11
CA ALA A 243 13.59 13.36 -11.86
C ALA A 243 13.50 12.30 -10.75
N TYR A 244 12.38 11.57 -10.67
CA TYR A 244 12.23 10.45 -9.73
C TYR A 244 13.12 9.26 -10.10
N ARG A 245 13.25 8.96 -11.39
CA ARG A 245 14.16 7.92 -11.90
C ARG A 245 15.62 8.24 -11.59
N GLU A 246 16.04 9.46 -11.90
CA GLU A 246 17.41 9.95 -11.65
C GLU A 246 17.75 9.94 -10.16
N ALA A 247 16.78 10.22 -9.30
CA ALA A 247 16.90 10.14 -7.84
C ALA A 247 16.90 8.69 -7.29
N GLY A 248 16.81 7.66 -8.14
CA GLY A 248 16.86 6.25 -7.73
C GLY A 248 15.54 5.71 -7.16
N ILE A 249 14.41 6.36 -7.44
CA ILE A 249 13.09 5.85 -7.05
C ILE A 249 12.77 4.59 -7.88
N ALA A 250 12.43 3.51 -7.18
CA ALA A 250 12.12 2.23 -7.83
C ALA A 250 10.75 2.24 -8.53
N ARG A 251 9.78 2.93 -7.93
CA ARG A 251 8.40 3.02 -8.42
C ARG A 251 7.77 4.37 -8.09
N ILE A 252 7.03 4.91 -9.05
CA ILE A 252 6.08 6.00 -8.82
C ILE A 252 4.65 5.47 -8.89
N VAL A 253 3.74 6.04 -8.09
CA VAL A 253 2.32 5.69 -8.08
C VAL A 253 1.50 6.95 -8.30
N LEU A 254 0.75 6.97 -9.39
CA LEU A 254 -0.16 8.05 -9.77
C LEU A 254 -1.52 7.83 -9.12
N SER A 255 -2.15 8.87 -8.60
CA SER A 255 -3.47 8.76 -7.98
C SER A 255 -4.55 9.15 -8.97
N LEU A 256 -5.47 8.22 -9.29
CA LEU A 256 -6.69 8.48 -10.02
C LEU A 256 -7.82 8.87 -9.07
N GLU A 257 -8.60 9.86 -9.46
CA GLU A 257 -9.90 10.10 -8.83
C GLU A 257 -10.91 9.06 -9.32
N PRO A 258 -11.78 8.53 -8.43
CA PRO A 258 -12.85 7.62 -8.85
C PRO A 258 -13.76 8.25 -9.91
N GLY A 259 -13.94 7.59 -11.02
CA GLY A 259 -14.75 8.07 -12.13
C GLY A 259 -15.13 6.95 -13.09
N ALA A 260 -16.11 7.23 -13.96
CA ALA A 260 -16.53 6.29 -14.99
C ALA A 260 -15.42 6.03 -16.02
N SER A 261 -15.56 4.96 -16.79
CA SER A 261 -14.52 4.50 -17.73
C SER A 261 -14.15 5.53 -18.80
N ASP A 262 -15.10 6.32 -19.26
CA ASP A 262 -14.91 7.40 -20.25
C ASP A 262 -14.04 8.56 -19.72
N LEU A 263 -13.98 8.74 -18.41
CA LEU A 263 -13.10 9.71 -17.75
C LEU A 263 -11.72 9.13 -17.45
N ILE A 264 -11.65 7.85 -17.09
CA ILE A 264 -10.43 7.19 -16.63
C ILE A 264 -9.55 6.73 -17.80
N LEU A 265 -10.13 6.07 -18.81
CA LEU A 265 -9.33 5.47 -19.88
C LEU A 265 -8.50 6.50 -20.67
N PRO A 266 -8.99 7.69 -21.03
CA PRO A 266 -8.18 8.70 -21.70
C PRO A 266 -6.99 9.20 -20.85
N GLN A 267 -7.13 9.26 -19.52
CA GLN A 267 -6.01 9.60 -18.64
C GLN A 267 -4.93 8.53 -18.66
N LEU A 268 -5.33 7.25 -18.66
CA LEU A 268 -4.38 6.13 -18.78
C LEU A 268 -3.67 6.14 -20.13
N ASP A 269 -4.38 6.45 -21.23
CA ASP A 269 -3.79 6.56 -22.57
C ASP A 269 -2.73 7.67 -22.63
N HIS A 270 -3.04 8.83 -22.04
CA HIS A 270 -2.10 9.95 -21.96
C HIS A 270 -0.80 9.57 -21.22
N TRP A 271 -0.91 8.86 -20.10
CA TRP A 271 0.27 8.45 -19.32
C TRP A 271 1.04 7.30 -19.97
N ALA A 272 0.34 6.36 -20.63
CA ALA A 272 0.94 5.19 -21.27
C ALA A 272 2.02 5.55 -22.31
N GLY A 273 1.83 6.66 -23.03
CA GLY A 273 2.80 7.15 -24.02
C GLY A 273 4.17 7.44 -23.44
N THR A 274 4.29 7.78 -22.15
CA THR A 274 5.57 8.10 -21.50
C THR A 274 6.16 6.91 -20.74
N ILE A 275 5.38 5.88 -20.43
CA ILE A 275 5.86 4.74 -19.60
C ILE A 275 7.01 4.00 -20.30
N ALA A 276 6.93 3.84 -21.62
CA ALA A 276 7.96 3.17 -22.41
C ALA A 276 9.34 3.85 -22.29
N ASP A 277 9.36 5.17 -22.13
CA ASP A 277 10.59 5.97 -22.02
C ASP A 277 11.23 5.89 -20.61
N LEU A 278 10.50 5.34 -19.63
CA LEU A 278 10.93 5.20 -18.23
C LEU A 278 11.46 3.80 -17.90
N ALA A 279 11.29 2.84 -18.78
CA ALA A 279 11.68 1.44 -18.60
C ALA A 279 13.19 1.21 -18.53
#